data_6233791eda1f6fb3511821fc5192f42f
#
_entry.id   6233791eda1f6fb3511821fc5192f42f
#
_cell.length_a   1.000
_cell.length_b   1.000
_cell.length_c   1.000
_cell.angle_alpha   90.00
_cell.angle_beta   90.00
_cell.angle_gamma   90.00
#
_symmetry.space_group_name_H-M   'P 1'
#
loop_
_entity.id
_entity.type
_entity.pdbx_description
1 polymer ?
#
loop_
_entity_poly.entity_id
_entity_poly.type
_entity_poly.pdbx_seq_one_letter_code
_entity_poly.pdbx_strand_id
1 'polypeptide(L)'
;MTIPVTARERAMAFFSAADAPLLDDDGAMTYGGSAIDPEVFGTFDYAQLRAGEDVRVLYKSPEPGGFSLVRVRFGPGYRLPRHSHSADCLYYVVSGEAHLGSRVLSPGDGFFIEAEAPYTYTAGPEGVEVLEFRHATTFDIKVRDTTVEQWKPIAAAVAANGADWAAKKGGTA
;
A
#
# COMPACT_ATOMS: atom_id res chain seq x y z
N MET A 1 22.80 -18.54 37.62
CA MET A 1 21.41 -18.58 37.10
C MET A 1 21.14 -17.21 36.53
N THR A 2 21.35 -17.03 35.21
CA THR A 2 21.24 -15.75 34.54
C THR A 2 19.78 -15.59 34.09
N ILE A 3 19.04 -14.65 34.69
CA ILE A 3 17.69 -14.30 34.28
C ILE A 3 17.82 -13.65 32.91
N PRO A 4 17.14 -14.14 31.85
CA PRO A 4 17.15 -13.46 30.57
C PRO A 4 16.46 -12.12 30.75
N VAL A 5 17.16 -11.04 30.45
CA VAL A 5 16.62 -9.68 30.36
C VAL A 5 15.63 -9.71 29.21
N THR A 6 14.34 -9.75 29.53
CA THR A 6 13.26 -9.66 28.56
C THR A 6 13.27 -8.25 27.94
N ALA A 7 13.17 -8.20 26.62
CA ALA A 7 13.24 -7.03 25.77
C ALA A 7 12.15 -5.98 26.09
N ARG A 8 12.29 -5.23 27.18
CA ARG A 8 11.49 -4.06 27.51
C ARG A 8 12.37 -2.80 27.63
N GLU A 9 13.27 -2.61 26.67
CA GLU A 9 14.27 -1.52 26.76
C GLU A 9 13.96 -0.29 25.88
N ARG A 10 12.76 -0.15 25.28
CA ARG A 10 12.43 1.09 24.57
C ARG A 10 11.09 1.63 25.03
N ALA A 11 11.12 2.50 26.03
CA ALA A 11 9.94 3.31 26.39
C ALA A 11 9.54 4.27 25.24
N MET A 12 10.42 4.51 24.26
CA MET A 12 10.21 5.41 23.13
C MET A 12 11.05 4.93 21.94
N ALA A 13 10.46 4.97 20.74
CA ALA A 13 11.15 4.72 19.46
C ALA A 13 10.89 5.88 18.51
N PHE A 14 11.91 6.29 17.76
CA PHE A 14 11.81 7.30 16.71
C PHE A 14 11.93 6.63 15.35
N PHE A 15 11.22 7.15 14.36
CA PHE A 15 11.35 6.75 12.97
C PHE A 15 11.41 7.97 12.06
N SER A 16 12.00 7.80 10.88
CA SER A 16 12.11 8.83 9.85
C SER A 16 11.60 8.26 8.53
N ALA A 17 10.80 9.03 7.82
CA ALA A 17 10.34 8.63 6.49
C ALA A 17 11.49 8.54 5.47
N ALA A 18 12.60 9.24 5.70
CA ALA A 18 13.78 9.19 4.83
C ALA A 18 14.50 7.83 4.91
N ASP A 19 14.48 7.20 6.09
CA ASP A 19 15.17 5.93 6.35
C ASP A 19 14.22 4.71 6.26
N ALA A 20 12.94 4.95 5.98
CA ALA A 20 11.94 3.91 5.96
C ALA A 20 12.16 2.93 4.78
N PRO A 21 12.24 1.61 5.04
CA PRO A 21 12.37 0.62 3.98
C PRO A 21 11.13 0.56 3.09
N LEU A 22 11.30 0.12 1.86
CA LEU A 22 10.17 -0.24 1.01
C LEU A 22 9.42 -1.42 1.63
N LEU A 23 8.10 -1.46 1.47
CA LEU A 23 7.25 -2.54 1.99
C LEU A 23 7.69 -3.92 1.48
N ASP A 24 8.09 -4.00 0.21
CA ASP A 24 8.56 -5.24 -0.40
C ASP A 24 9.89 -5.75 0.23
N ASP A 25 10.74 -4.84 0.72
CA ASP A 25 12.04 -5.16 1.31
C ASP A 25 11.93 -5.47 2.81
N ASP A 26 10.92 -4.91 3.51
CA ASP A 26 10.73 -5.07 4.95
C ASP A 26 10.19 -6.46 5.33
N GLY A 27 9.44 -7.10 4.45
CA GLY A 27 8.79 -8.39 4.70
C GLY A 27 7.56 -8.31 5.61
N ALA A 28 7.01 -7.12 5.87
CA ALA A 28 5.76 -6.96 6.62
C ALA A 28 4.55 -7.49 5.85
N MET A 29 4.59 -7.43 4.52
CA MET A 29 3.52 -7.93 3.67
C MET A 29 3.96 -9.18 2.90
N THR A 30 3.08 -10.17 2.86
CA THR A 30 3.23 -11.38 2.06
C THR A 30 2.14 -11.45 0.99
N TYR A 31 2.45 -12.07 -0.14
CA TYR A 31 1.46 -12.27 -1.20
C TYR A 31 0.68 -13.56 -0.92
N GLY A 32 -0.59 -13.43 -0.55
CA GLY A 32 -1.54 -14.54 -0.40
C GLY A 32 -1.99 -15.06 -1.76
N GLY A 33 -2.17 -16.38 -1.91
CA GLY A 33 -2.43 -17.09 -3.14
C GLY A 33 -3.60 -16.58 -3.99
N SER A 34 -3.34 -15.56 -4.78
CA SER A 34 -4.27 -15.04 -5.79
C SER A 34 -3.98 -15.72 -7.12
N ALA A 35 -4.95 -16.40 -7.69
CA ALA A 35 -4.84 -17.02 -9.01
C ALA A 35 -5.13 -15.98 -10.11
N ILE A 36 -4.23 -14.98 -10.25
CA ILE A 36 -4.35 -13.98 -11.33
C ILE A 36 -4.02 -14.66 -12.64
N ASP A 37 -4.89 -14.47 -13.66
CA ASP A 37 -4.65 -14.93 -15.01
C ASP A 37 -3.32 -14.35 -15.55
N PRO A 38 -2.36 -15.18 -15.97
CA PRO A 38 -1.09 -14.69 -16.49
C PRO A 38 -1.22 -13.70 -17.68
N GLU A 39 -2.29 -13.77 -18.47
CA GLU A 39 -2.55 -12.85 -19.57
C GLU A 39 -2.73 -11.40 -19.10
N VAL A 40 -3.12 -11.18 -17.83
CA VAL A 40 -3.24 -9.86 -17.25
C VAL A 40 -1.95 -9.06 -17.40
N PHE A 41 -0.81 -9.69 -17.10
CA PHE A 41 0.50 -9.01 -17.12
C PHE A 41 1.01 -8.69 -18.54
N GLY A 42 0.35 -9.22 -19.57
CA GLY A 42 0.58 -8.83 -20.96
C GLY A 42 -0.23 -7.62 -21.43
N THR A 43 -1.15 -7.12 -20.61
CA THR A 43 -2.07 -6.03 -21.01
C THR A 43 -1.55 -4.62 -20.69
N PHE A 44 -0.47 -4.49 -19.91
CA PHE A 44 0.13 -3.20 -19.53
C PHE A 44 1.61 -3.34 -19.19
N ASP A 45 2.32 -2.21 -19.14
CA ASP A 45 3.71 -2.17 -18.67
C ASP A 45 3.76 -2.23 -17.13
N TYR A 46 4.17 -3.38 -16.59
CA TYR A 46 4.29 -3.60 -15.16
C TYR A 46 5.29 -2.67 -14.47
N ALA A 47 6.39 -2.31 -15.15
CA ALA A 47 7.38 -1.40 -14.59
C ALA A 47 6.80 0.02 -14.43
N GLN A 48 5.96 0.46 -15.35
CA GLN A 48 5.25 1.72 -15.24
C GLN A 48 4.20 1.68 -14.12
N LEU A 49 3.49 0.58 -13.92
CA LEU A 49 2.59 0.42 -12.77
C LEU A 49 3.37 0.57 -11.47
N ARG A 50 4.49 -0.13 -11.31
CA ARG A 50 5.36 -0.05 -10.13
C ARG A 50 5.99 1.32 -9.94
N ALA A 51 6.16 2.11 -10.99
CA ALA A 51 6.63 3.48 -10.90
C ALA A 51 5.60 4.43 -10.27
N GLY A 52 4.31 4.10 -10.39
CA GLY A 52 3.22 4.89 -9.83
C GLY A 52 3.04 4.77 -8.31
N GLU A 53 3.84 3.95 -7.62
CA GLU A 53 3.73 3.72 -6.18
C GLU A 53 5.05 3.91 -5.43
N ASP A 54 4.95 4.40 -4.18
CA ASP A 54 6.01 4.40 -3.17
C ASP A 54 5.38 4.01 -1.83
N VAL A 55 5.63 2.77 -1.40
CA VAL A 55 5.05 2.20 -0.19
C VAL A 55 6.16 1.86 0.79
N ARG A 56 6.13 2.48 1.98
CA ARG A 56 7.20 2.38 2.97
C ARG A 56 6.67 2.04 4.35
N VAL A 57 7.41 1.18 5.05
CA VAL A 57 7.14 0.85 6.45
C VAL A 57 7.81 1.90 7.33
N LEU A 58 7.02 2.85 7.83
CA LEU A 58 7.54 3.90 8.72
C LEU A 58 7.88 3.37 10.10
N TYR A 59 7.05 2.46 10.60
CA TYR A 59 7.23 1.84 11.91
C TYR A 59 6.65 0.44 11.91
N LYS A 60 7.34 -0.46 12.57
CA LYS A 60 6.88 -1.82 12.89
C LYS A 60 7.36 -2.18 14.29
N SER A 61 6.45 -2.59 15.16
CA SER A 61 6.79 -3.07 16.49
C SER A 61 7.71 -4.29 16.39
N PRO A 62 8.73 -4.41 17.23
CA PRO A 62 9.59 -5.58 17.24
C PRO A 62 8.89 -6.85 17.74
N GLU A 63 7.81 -6.68 18.50
CA GLU A 63 7.05 -7.78 19.10
C GLU A 63 5.91 -8.22 18.18
N PRO A 64 5.70 -9.53 18.02
CA PRO A 64 4.53 -10.07 17.34
C PRO A 64 3.22 -9.53 17.96
N GLY A 65 2.24 -9.17 17.15
CA GLY A 65 0.97 -8.61 17.62
C GLY A 65 1.02 -7.14 18.02
N GLY A 66 2.14 -6.47 17.77
CA GLY A 66 2.25 -5.03 17.92
C GLY A 66 1.65 -4.26 16.74
N PHE A 67 2.09 -3.02 16.55
CA PHE A 67 1.57 -2.12 15.54
C PHE A 67 2.50 -2.01 14.33
N SER A 68 1.94 -1.70 13.17
CA SER A 68 2.67 -1.19 12.01
C SER A 68 2.03 0.09 11.49
N LEU A 69 2.88 0.97 10.96
CA LEU A 69 2.51 2.19 10.27
C LEU A 69 3.18 2.18 8.90
N VAL A 70 2.38 2.15 7.86
CA VAL A 70 2.83 2.16 6.46
C VAL A 70 2.41 3.48 5.82
N ARG A 71 3.33 4.11 5.10
CA ARG A 71 3.03 5.25 4.23
C ARG A 71 2.89 4.76 2.81
N VAL A 72 1.80 5.11 2.17
CA VAL A 72 1.52 4.80 0.78
C VAL A 72 1.40 6.08 0.00
N ARG A 73 2.13 6.19 -1.11
CA ARG A 73 1.97 7.24 -2.11
C ARG A 73 1.63 6.61 -3.44
N PHE A 74 0.56 7.09 -4.04
CA PHE A 74 0.19 6.74 -5.41
C PHE A 74 0.17 7.97 -6.29
N GLY A 75 0.70 7.82 -7.49
CA GLY A 75 0.69 8.86 -8.51
C GLY A 75 -0.72 9.22 -8.99
N PRO A 76 -0.87 10.33 -9.73
CA PRO A 76 -2.15 10.77 -10.27
C PRO A 76 -2.87 9.67 -11.03
N GLY A 77 -4.15 9.43 -10.69
CA GLY A 77 -4.98 8.43 -11.33
C GLY A 77 -4.57 6.97 -11.11
N TYR A 78 -3.61 6.69 -10.22
CA TYR A 78 -3.20 5.32 -9.90
C TYR A 78 -4.39 4.53 -9.37
N ARG A 79 -4.58 3.33 -9.88
CA ARG A 79 -5.69 2.47 -9.49
C ARG A 79 -5.19 1.16 -8.93
N LEU A 80 -5.64 0.80 -7.71
CA LEU A 80 -5.35 -0.49 -7.12
C LEU A 80 -6.30 -1.56 -7.67
N PRO A 81 -5.83 -2.80 -7.84
CA PRO A 81 -6.74 -3.92 -7.98
C PRO A 81 -7.60 -4.08 -6.72
N ARG A 82 -8.78 -4.61 -6.85
CA ARG A 82 -9.56 -5.00 -5.68
C ARG A 82 -8.81 -6.10 -4.92
N HIS A 83 -8.60 -5.89 -3.64
CA HIS A 83 -7.81 -6.79 -2.79
C HIS A 83 -8.34 -6.78 -1.35
N SER A 84 -7.84 -7.69 -0.54
CA SER A 84 -8.07 -7.73 0.91
C SER A 84 -6.76 -8.05 1.62
N HIS A 85 -6.72 -7.78 2.93
CA HIS A 85 -5.62 -8.11 3.81
C HIS A 85 -6.07 -8.98 4.97
N SER A 86 -5.16 -9.73 5.58
CA SER A 86 -5.42 -10.58 6.75
C SER A 86 -5.54 -9.81 8.07
N ALA A 87 -5.38 -8.49 8.06
CA ALA A 87 -5.46 -7.65 9.25
C ALA A 87 -6.34 -6.43 9.01
N ASP A 88 -7.04 -5.99 10.05
CA ASP A 88 -7.76 -4.72 10.08
C ASP A 88 -6.82 -3.56 9.78
N CYS A 89 -7.33 -2.56 9.08
CA CYS A 89 -6.54 -1.38 8.76
C CYS A 89 -7.35 -0.09 8.90
N LEU A 90 -6.75 0.89 9.55
CA LEU A 90 -7.22 2.27 9.58
C LEU A 90 -6.40 3.09 8.58
N TYR A 91 -7.09 3.75 7.66
CA TYR A 91 -6.53 4.62 6.63
C TYR A 91 -6.76 6.08 6.98
N TYR A 92 -5.74 6.91 6.78
CA TYR A 92 -5.84 8.35 6.96
C TYR A 92 -5.21 9.07 5.75
N VAL A 93 -5.96 9.94 5.10
CA VAL A 93 -5.48 10.72 3.94
C VAL A 93 -4.64 11.89 4.45
N VAL A 94 -3.38 11.94 4.01
CA VAL A 94 -2.42 13.01 4.35
C VAL A 94 -2.45 14.11 3.29
N SER A 95 -2.45 13.72 2.01
CA SER A 95 -2.49 14.66 0.89
C SER A 95 -3.11 14.03 -0.35
N GLY A 96 -3.56 14.85 -1.29
CA GLY A 96 -4.27 14.39 -2.49
C GLY A 96 -5.65 13.85 -2.16
N GLU A 97 -6.15 12.90 -2.93
CA GLU A 97 -7.50 12.35 -2.79
C GLU A 97 -7.52 10.84 -2.99
N ALA A 98 -8.33 10.12 -2.20
CA ALA A 98 -8.65 8.71 -2.40
C ALA A 98 -10.12 8.57 -2.82
N HIS A 99 -10.35 7.98 -3.99
CA HIS A 99 -11.69 7.79 -4.55
C HIS A 99 -12.16 6.35 -4.32
N LEU A 100 -13.08 6.15 -3.38
CA LEU A 100 -13.70 4.86 -3.03
C LEU A 100 -15.15 4.81 -3.53
N GLY A 101 -15.39 4.23 -4.68
CA GLY A 101 -16.71 4.24 -5.31
C GLY A 101 -17.20 5.69 -5.56
N SER A 102 -18.29 6.08 -4.93
CA SER A 102 -18.83 7.45 -5.03
C SER A 102 -18.27 8.42 -3.98
N ARG A 103 -17.45 7.94 -3.06
CA ARG A 103 -16.83 8.79 -2.01
C ARG A 103 -15.48 9.30 -2.46
N VAL A 104 -15.24 10.58 -2.27
CA VAL A 104 -13.94 11.22 -2.39
C VAL A 104 -13.50 11.58 -0.98
N LEU A 105 -12.34 11.06 -0.58
CA LEU A 105 -11.71 11.34 0.70
C LEU A 105 -10.55 12.30 0.47
N SER A 106 -10.56 13.41 1.21
CA SER A 106 -9.58 14.49 1.16
C SER A 106 -8.69 14.48 2.40
N PRO A 107 -7.62 15.28 2.48
CA PRO A 107 -6.77 15.36 3.66
C PRO A 107 -7.56 15.59 4.96
N GLY A 108 -7.32 14.73 5.94
CA GLY A 108 -8.06 14.71 7.21
C GLY A 108 -9.18 13.66 7.26
N ASP A 109 -9.62 13.15 6.11
CA ASP A 109 -10.56 12.05 6.05
C ASP A 109 -9.85 10.69 6.18
N GLY A 110 -10.62 9.64 6.41
CA GLY A 110 -10.11 8.29 6.51
C GLY A 110 -11.21 7.24 6.42
N PHE A 111 -10.82 6.00 6.46
CA PHE A 111 -11.73 4.87 6.53
C PHE A 111 -11.10 3.71 7.30
N PHE A 112 -11.95 2.86 7.83
CA PHE A 112 -11.57 1.60 8.44
C PHE A 112 -12.02 0.46 7.52
N ILE A 113 -11.20 -0.56 7.40
CA ILE A 113 -11.51 -1.80 6.70
C ILE A 113 -11.19 -3.00 7.59
N GLU A 114 -12.13 -3.89 7.73
CA GLU A 114 -11.94 -5.15 8.45
C GLU A 114 -11.05 -6.12 7.66
N ALA A 115 -10.37 -6.98 8.38
CA ALA A 115 -9.63 -8.09 7.80
C ALA A 115 -10.52 -8.88 6.82
N GLU A 116 -9.92 -9.33 5.72
CA GLU A 116 -10.55 -10.10 4.64
C GLU A 116 -11.64 -9.34 3.84
N ALA A 117 -12.03 -8.13 4.22
CA ALA A 117 -12.99 -7.34 3.46
C ALA A 117 -12.35 -6.81 2.16
N PRO A 118 -12.91 -7.11 0.96
CA PRO A 118 -12.32 -6.66 -0.29
C PRO A 118 -12.65 -5.20 -0.57
N TYR A 119 -11.64 -4.44 -0.98
CA TYR A 119 -11.78 -3.02 -1.35
C TYR A 119 -10.83 -2.63 -2.48
N THR A 120 -11.05 -1.47 -3.04
CA THR A 120 -10.17 -0.77 -3.98
C THR A 120 -10.41 0.72 -3.87
N TYR A 121 -9.41 1.51 -4.22
CA TYR A 121 -9.57 2.96 -4.45
C TYR A 121 -8.68 3.42 -5.60
N THR A 122 -8.96 4.59 -6.11
CA THR A 122 -8.19 5.26 -7.15
C THR A 122 -7.64 6.56 -6.56
N ALA A 123 -6.37 6.85 -6.81
CA ALA A 123 -5.79 8.15 -6.47
C ALA A 123 -6.43 9.27 -7.31
N GLY A 124 -6.63 10.42 -6.71
CA GLY A 124 -7.15 11.59 -7.41
C GLY A 124 -6.20 12.17 -8.46
N PRO A 125 -6.56 13.31 -9.06
CA PRO A 125 -5.79 13.91 -10.17
C PRO A 125 -4.40 14.39 -9.78
N GLU A 126 -4.16 14.65 -8.48
CA GLU A 126 -2.84 15.03 -7.94
C GLU A 126 -2.13 13.84 -7.25
N GLY A 127 -2.71 12.63 -7.33
CA GLY A 127 -2.26 11.47 -6.57
C GLY A 127 -2.89 11.42 -5.18
N VAL A 128 -2.31 10.59 -4.32
CA VAL A 128 -2.72 10.47 -2.90
C VAL A 128 -1.54 10.03 -2.05
N GLU A 129 -1.47 10.56 -0.83
CA GLU A 129 -0.67 10.00 0.25
C GLU A 129 -1.60 9.58 1.39
N VAL A 130 -1.50 8.32 1.82
CA VAL A 130 -2.23 7.79 2.96
C VAL A 130 -1.29 7.16 3.98
N LEU A 131 -1.69 7.22 5.24
CA LEU A 131 -1.11 6.39 6.29
C LEU A 131 -2.02 5.22 6.56
N GLU A 132 -1.44 4.04 6.64
CA GLU A 132 -2.10 2.79 6.96
C GLU A 132 -1.62 2.31 8.33
N PHE A 133 -2.54 2.24 9.27
CA PHE A 133 -2.26 1.82 10.62
C PHE A 133 -2.92 0.47 10.91
N ARG A 134 -2.10 -0.53 11.30
CA ARG A 134 -2.56 -1.88 11.62
C ARG A 134 -2.12 -2.29 13.02
N HIS A 135 -2.98 -3.01 13.73
CA HIS A 135 -2.59 -3.77 14.91
C HIS A 135 -2.08 -5.15 14.49
N ALA A 136 -1.06 -5.13 13.66
CA ALA A 136 -0.34 -6.29 13.16
C ALA A 136 1.04 -5.85 12.67
N THR A 137 2.06 -6.69 12.83
CA THR A 137 3.41 -6.45 12.31
C THR A 137 3.68 -7.18 11.01
N THR A 138 2.83 -8.15 10.68
CA THR A 138 2.83 -8.87 9.41
C THR A 138 1.39 -9.06 8.93
N PHE A 139 1.17 -8.96 7.64
CA PHE A 139 -0.13 -9.13 7.00
C PHE A 139 0.07 -9.65 5.57
N ASP A 140 -1.00 -10.13 4.96
CA ASP A 140 -0.98 -10.53 3.55
C ASP A 140 -1.73 -9.54 2.66
N ILE A 141 -1.56 -9.70 1.36
CA ILE A 141 -2.44 -9.13 0.34
C ILE A 141 -2.99 -10.27 -0.53
N LYS A 142 -4.30 -10.29 -0.71
CA LYS A 142 -5.01 -11.22 -1.59
C LYS A 142 -5.72 -10.42 -2.68
N VAL A 143 -5.18 -10.43 -3.88
CA VAL A 143 -5.82 -9.78 -5.04
C VAL A 143 -7.09 -10.55 -5.41
N ARG A 144 -8.20 -9.84 -5.53
CA ARG A 144 -9.53 -10.37 -5.85
C ARG A 144 -9.91 -10.19 -7.32
N ASP A 145 -9.26 -9.26 -7.99
CA ASP A 145 -9.39 -9.09 -9.43
C ASP A 145 -8.41 -10.04 -10.12
N THR A 146 -8.93 -11.09 -10.76
CA THR A 146 -8.12 -12.19 -11.27
C THR A 146 -8.16 -12.34 -12.79
N THR A 147 -9.04 -11.60 -13.48
CA THR A 147 -9.24 -11.72 -14.93
C THR A 147 -8.78 -10.48 -15.69
N VAL A 148 -8.43 -10.64 -16.96
CA VAL A 148 -8.08 -9.51 -17.85
C VAL A 148 -9.14 -8.42 -17.85
N GLU A 149 -10.43 -8.79 -17.85
CA GLU A 149 -11.53 -7.82 -17.84
C GLU A 149 -11.51 -6.94 -16.59
N GLN A 150 -11.26 -7.52 -15.43
CA GLN A 150 -11.19 -6.79 -14.15
C GLN A 150 -9.98 -5.85 -14.08
N TRP A 151 -8.90 -6.18 -14.81
CA TRP A 151 -7.69 -5.36 -14.86
C TRP A 151 -7.70 -4.27 -15.94
N LYS A 152 -8.66 -4.25 -16.85
CA LYS A 152 -8.79 -3.19 -17.88
C LYS A 152 -8.71 -1.77 -17.33
N PRO A 153 -9.37 -1.42 -16.20
CA PRO A 153 -9.26 -0.06 -15.65
C PRO A 153 -7.86 0.28 -15.16
N ILE A 154 -7.10 -0.71 -14.67
CA ILE A 154 -5.70 -0.53 -14.24
C ILE A 154 -4.82 -0.35 -15.47
N ALA A 155 -4.97 -1.21 -16.49
CA ALA A 155 -4.24 -1.07 -17.76
C ALA A 155 -4.48 0.30 -18.42
N ALA A 156 -5.72 0.80 -18.39
CA ALA A 156 -6.05 2.13 -18.89
C ALA A 156 -5.36 3.25 -18.06
N ALA A 157 -5.29 3.12 -16.73
CA ALA A 157 -4.59 4.07 -15.89
C ALA A 157 -3.08 4.09 -16.16
N VAL A 158 -2.45 2.92 -16.37
CA VAL A 158 -1.04 2.79 -16.75
C VAL A 158 -0.80 3.42 -18.13
N ALA A 159 -1.64 3.14 -19.11
CA ALA A 159 -1.53 3.73 -20.45
C ALA A 159 -1.62 5.26 -20.44
N ALA A 160 -2.46 5.81 -19.56
CA ALA A 160 -2.66 7.26 -19.45
C ALA A 160 -1.55 7.97 -18.66
N ASN A 161 -0.99 7.36 -17.62
CA ASN A 161 -0.16 8.06 -16.64
C ASN A 161 1.21 7.40 -16.40
N GLY A 162 1.44 6.18 -16.86
CA GLY A 162 2.61 5.37 -16.50
C GLY A 162 3.94 6.01 -16.89
N ALA A 163 4.01 6.70 -18.03
CA ALA A 163 5.22 7.43 -18.46
C ALA A 163 5.55 8.57 -17.49
N ASP A 164 4.55 9.32 -17.02
CA ASP A 164 4.73 10.43 -16.08
C ASP A 164 5.13 9.92 -14.70
N TRP A 165 4.55 8.78 -14.24
CA TRP A 165 4.97 8.13 -12.99
C TRP A 165 6.44 7.72 -13.05
N ALA A 166 6.87 7.10 -14.15
CA ALA A 166 8.25 6.65 -14.35
C ALA A 166 9.23 7.84 -14.38
N ALA A 167 8.89 8.93 -15.07
CA ALA A 167 9.71 10.13 -15.14
C ALA A 167 9.90 10.78 -13.77
N LYS A 168 8.84 10.87 -12.95
CA LYS A 168 8.89 11.43 -11.60
C LYS A 168 9.74 10.58 -10.65
N LYS A 169 9.63 9.25 -10.74
CA LYS A 169 10.41 8.31 -9.91
C LYS A 169 11.90 8.37 -10.23
N GLY A 170 12.27 8.54 -11.50
CA GLY A 170 13.68 8.69 -11.93
C GLY A 170 14.32 10.04 -11.60
N GLY A 171 13.55 11.08 -11.34
CA GLY A 171 14.02 12.43 -11.01
C GLY A 171 14.28 12.71 -9.53
N THR A 172 14.03 11.76 -8.65
CA THR A 172 14.22 11.85 -7.17
C THR A 172 15.45 11.08 -6.69
N ALA A 173 16.50 11.00 -7.52
CA ALA A 173 17.81 10.44 -7.14
C ALA A 173 18.77 11.52 -6.63
#